data_c9eba5d092494d1f32c79002a42174e8
#
_entry.id   c9eba5d092494d1f32c79002a42174e8
#
_cell.length_a   1.000
_cell.length_b   1.000
_cell.length_c   1.000
_cell.angle_alpha   90.00
_cell.angle_beta   90.00
_cell.angle_gamma   90.00
#
_symmetry.space_group_name_H-M   'P 1'
#
loop_
_entity.id
_entity.type
_entity.pdbx_description
1 polymer ?
#
loop_
_entity_poly.entity_id
_entity_poly.type
_entity_poly.pdbx_seq_one_letter_code
_entity_poly.pdbx_strand_id
1 'polypeptide(L)'
;LKGEPVTVRPAKPVDERRIQEHFYNLDKDDVIARFFHEKTSFVKEEVEGVSQIDYVKDLTIVAIVGEFGFGRVVGIGEYLIDPATNIAEIAFSISKDYQKMGLGKILLKKLATAARENDISGLIAFTSPNNQGMIKLFKQLPYKINTFFDGDMLTLQCKFNEPV
;
A
#
# COMPACT_ATOMS: atom_id res chain seq x y z
N LEU A 1 -4.24 11.29 15.51
CA LEU A 1 -2.79 11.28 15.59
C LEU A 1 -2.30 12.61 16.10
N LYS A 2 -1.53 12.61 17.14
CA LYS A 2 -1.06 13.84 17.77
C LYS A 2 -2.22 14.76 18.16
N GLY A 3 -3.38 14.22 18.46
CA GLY A 3 -4.54 15.05 18.75
C GLY A 3 -5.14 15.73 17.52
N GLU A 4 -4.58 15.48 16.36
CA GLU A 4 -5.01 16.09 15.12
C GLU A 4 -5.91 15.11 14.36
N PRO A 5 -7.07 15.53 13.87
CA PRO A 5 -7.93 14.61 13.12
C PRO A 5 -7.28 14.21 11.80
N VAL A 6 -7.39 12.94 11.46
CA VAL A 6 -6.90 12.42 10.20
C VAL A 6 -8.07 11.75 9.51
N THR A 7 -8.34 12.14 8.28
CA THR A 7 -9.38 11.52 7.47
C THR A 7 -8.74 10.49 6.56
N VAL A 8 -9.25 9.26 6.60
CA VAL A 8 -8.77 8.20 5.74
C VAL A 8 -9.92 7.78 4.82
N ARG A 9 -9.72 7.92 3.54
CA ARG A 9 -10.76 7.65 2.55
C ARG A 9 -10.17 7.28 1.20
N PRO A 10 -10.97 6.71 0.28
CA PRO A 10 -10.49 6.47 -1.08
C PRO A 10 -10.08 7.78 -1.75
N ALA A 11 -9.07 7.70 -2.59
CA ALA A 11 -8.58 8.86 -3.32
C ALA A 11 -9.58 9.28 -4.39
N LYS A 12 -9.62 10.57 -4.65
CA LYS A 12 -10.49 11.16 -5.69
C LYS A 12 -9.61 11.95 -6.65
N PRO A 13 -10.10 12.24 -7.86
CA PRO A 13 -9.30 13.02 -8.81
C PRO A 13 -8.81 14.35 -8.24
N VAL A 14 -9.58 14.97 -7.36
CA VAL A 14 -9.16 16.24 -6.75
C VAL A 14 -7.95 16.09 -5.85
N ASP A 15 -7.58 14.88 -5.49
CA ASP A 15 -6.45 14.63 -4.61
C ASP A 15 -5.13 14.53 -5.36
N GLU A 16 -5.15 14.52 -6.68
CA GLU A 16 -3.97 14.26 -7.48
C GLU A 16 -2.79 15.18 -7.13
N ARG A 17 -3.05 16.46 -7.01
CA ARG A 17 -2.01 17.41 -6.67
C ARG A 17 -1.42 17.16 -5.28
N ARG A 18 -2.28 16.86 -4.32
CA ARG A 18 -1.83 16.58 -2.95
C ARG A 18 -1.04 15.29 -2.87
N ILE A 19 -1.41 14.31 -3.68
CA ILE A 19 -0.68 13.06 -3.77
C ILE A 19 0.70 13.30 -4.35
N GLN A 20 0.81 14.11 -5.40
CA GLN A 20 2.10 14.45 -5.97
C GLN A 20 2.98 15.20 -4.97
N GLU A 21 2.40 16.11 -4.20
CA GLU A 21 3.13 16.83 -3.17
C GLU A 21 3.64 15.89 -2.09
N HIS A 22 2.83 14.91 -1.72
CA HIS A 22 3.24 13.91 -0.75
C HIS A 22 4.48 13.15 -1.23
N PHE A 23 4.45 12.66 -2.47
CA PHE A 23 5.59 11.91 -3.01
C PHE A 23 6.83 12.77 -3.16
N TYR A 24 6.65 14.02 -3.50
CA TYR A 24 7.77 14.93 -3.67
C TYR A 24 8.52 15.14 -2.36
N ASN A 25 7.81 15.09 -1.24
CA ASN A 25 8.38 15.35 0.07
C ASN A 25 8.82 14.09 0.84
N LEU A 26 8.85 12.93 0.19
CA LEU A 26 9.29 11.71 0.85
C LEU A 26 10.79 11.74 1.12
N ASP A 27 11.20 11.05 2.17
CA ASP A 27 12.63 10.90 2.41
C ASP A 27 13.19 9.77 1.51
N LYS A 28 14.50 9.58 1.58
CA LYS A 28 15.20 8.67 0.67
C LYS A 28 14.69 7.23 0.75
N ASP A 29 14.49 6.71 1.95
CA ASP A 29 14.06 5.33 2.10
C ASP A 29 12.64 5.10 1.57
N ASP A 30 11.78 6.09 1.76
CA ASP A 30 10.42 5.99 1.26
C ASP A 30 10.36 6.08 -0.25
N VAL A 31 11.26 6.85 -0.85
CA VAL A 31 11.37 6.90 -2.31
C VAL A 31 11.81 5.55 -2.86
N ILE A 32 12.75 4.88 -2.18
CA ILE A 32 13.21 3.57 -2.59
C ILE A 32 12.08 2.54 -2.50
N ALA A 33 11.30 2.58 -1.42
CA ALA A 33 10.17 1.67 -1.26
C ALA A 33 9.14 1.85 -2.37
N ARG A 34 8.86 3.10 -2.73
CA ARG A 34 7.94 3.39 -3.82
C ARG A 34 8.49 2.89 -5.15
N PHE A 35 9.79 3.00 -5.37
CA PHE A 35 10.44 2.51 -6.57
C PHE A 35 10.25 0.99 -6.74
N PHE A 36 10.43 0.24 -5.65
CA PHE A 36 10.21 -1.22 -5.72
C PHE A 36 8.79 -1.54 -6.14
N HIS A 37 7.81 -0.85 -5.57
CA HIS A 37 6.41 -1.07 -5.91
C HIS A 37 6.13 -0.75 -7.38
N GLU A 38 6.58 0.40 -7.84
CA GLU A 38 6.35 0.80 -9.23
C GLU A 38 7.02 -0.14 -10.22
N LYS A 39 8.23 -0.58 -9.90
CA LYS A 39 8.96 -1.51 -10.76
C LYS A 39 8.21 -2.83 -10.88
N THR A 40 7.68 -3.33 -9.77
CA THR A 40 6.94 -4.59 -9.78
C THR A 40 5.65 -4.46 -10.57
N SER A 41 4.93 -3.38 -10.40
CA SER A 41 3.68 -3.15 -11.12
C SER A 41 3.93 -3.04 -12.62
N PHE A 42 5.02 -2.38 -13.01
CA PHE A 42 5.38 -2.24 -14.41
C PHE A 42 5.67 -3.60 -15.04
N VAL A 43 6.40 -4.45 -14.33
CA VAL A 43 6.70 -5.79 -14.83
C VAL A 43 5.43 -6.60 -15.01
N LYS A 44 4.51 -6.51 -14.07
CA LYS A 44 3.23 -7.21 -14.19
C LYS A 44 2.47 -6.74 -15.42
N GLU A 45 2.40 -5.45 -15.64
CA GLU A 45 1.68 -4.92 -16.79
C GLU A 45 2.28 -5.41 -18.10
N GLU A 46 3.60 -5.46 -18.17
CA GLU A 46 4.26 -5.97 -19.37
C GLU A 46 3.95 -7.42 -19.63
N VAL A 47 3.98 -8.22 -18.58
CA VAL A 47 3.78 -9.67 -18.73
C VAL A 47 2.32 -10.01 -19.01
N GLU A 48 1.43 -9.36 -18.35
CA GLU A 48 0.01 -9.66 -18.52
C GLU A 48 -0.64 -9.00 -19.71
N GLY A 49 0.04 -8.04 -20.33
CA GLY A 49 -0.53 -7.39 -21.49
C GLY A 49 -1.51 -6.50 -21.04
N VAL A 50 -2.02 -5.92 -21.76
CA VAL A 50 -2.64 -5.00 -21.46
C VAL A 50 -3.84 -4.93 -21.14
N SER A 51 -4.44 -5.31 -21.52
CA SER A 51 -5.61 -5.10 -21.46
C SER A 51 -6.36 -5.14 -20.44
N GLN A 52 -6.18 -5.21 -19.65
CA GLN A 52 -6.78 -5.30 -18.74
C GLN A 52 -7.73 -4.55 -18.40
N ILE A 53 -8.26 -4.06 -18.75
CA ILE A 53 -9.19 -3.40 -18.68
C ILE A 53 -9.86 -3.51 -17.60
N ASP A 54 -9.93 -3.66 -16.95
CA ASP A 54 -10.42 -3.54 -16.29
C ASP A 54 -11.15 -3.72 -15.27
N TYR A 55 -11.36 -4.23 -14.99
CA TYR A 55 -12.14 -4.58 -14.10
C TYR A 55 -11.67 -4.58 -12.84
N VAL A 56 -10.61 -4.52 -12.67
CA VAL A 56 -10.14 -4.67 -11.64
C VAL A 56 -9.99 -3.67 -10.99
N LYS A 57 -10.03 -3.55 -9.93
CA LYS A 57 -10.14 -2.61 -9.31
C LYS A 57 -9.10 -2.38 -8.45
N ASP A 58 -8.10 -1.73 -8.76
CA ASP A 58 -7.09 -1.18 -7.90
C ASP A 58 -7.73 -0.18 -6.95
N LEU A 59 -7.17 -0.07 -5.79
CA LEU A 59 -7.69 0.85 -4.79
C LEU A 59 -6.55 1.71 -4.25
N THR A 60 -6.78 3.00 -4.16
CA THR A 60 -5.86 3.94 -3.50
C THR A 60 -6.64 4.65 -2.41
N ILE A 61 -6.11 4.64 -1.19
CA ILE A 61 -6.69 5.39 -0.09
C ILE A 61 -5.69 6.42 0.38
N VAL A 62 -6.19 7.55 0.86
CA VAL A 62 -5.35 8.65 1.33
C VAL A 62 -5.68 8.98 2.76
N ALA A 63 -4.66 9.40 3.51
CA ALA A 63 -4.83 9.94 4.85
C ALA A 63 -4.53 11.43 4.78
N ILE A 64 -5.49 12.24 5.16
CA ILE A 64 -5.44 13.69 5.01
C ILE A 64 -5.57 14.35 6.39
N VAL A 65 -4.69 15.30 6.68
CA VAL A 65 -4.79 16.12 7.88
C VAL A 65 -5.16 17.53 7.46
N GLY A 66 -5.74 18.29 8.38
CA GLY A 66 -6.09 19.67 8.14
C GLY A 66 -7.57 19.84 7.90
N GLU A 67 -7.99 21.08 7.69
CA GLU A 67 -9.39 21.39 7.51
C GLU A 67 -9.86 21.02 6.12
N PHE A 68 -11.14 20.80 6.00
CA PHE A 68 -11.76 20.46 4.73
C PHE A 68 -11.34 21.44 3.64
N GLY A 69 -10.86 20.90 2.54
CA GLY A 69 -10.42 21.71 1.40
C GLY A 69 -8.98 22.22 1.49
N PHE A 70 -8.39 22.19 2.68
CA PHE A 70 -7.03 22.67 2.85
C PHE A 70 -6.12 21.63 3.45
N GLY A 71 -6.50 20.37 3.35
CA GLY A 71 -5.72 19.30 3.94
C GLY A 71 -4.46 18.94 3.16
N ARG A 72 -3.55 18.28 3.85
CA ARG A 72 -2.34 17.75 3.26
C ARG A 72 -2.42 16.23 3.32
N VAL A 73 -2.02 15.56 2.26
CA VAL A 73 -1.93 14.10 2.26
C VAL A 73 -0.68 13.71 3.02
N VAL A 74 -0.82 12.94 4.08
CA VAL A 74 0.30 12.49 4.91
C VAL A 74 0.51 11.00 4.81
N GLY A 75 -0.38 10.28 4.16
CA GLY A 75 -0.23 8.86 3.94
C GLY A 75 -1.04 8.40 2.74
N ILE A 76 -0.51 7.40 2.05
CA ILE A 76 -1.17 6.79 0.92
C ILE A 76 -0.99 5.29 1.06
N GLY A 77 -2.07 4.54 0.89
CA GLY A 77 -2.00 3.09 0.80
C GLY A 77 -2.70 2.67 -0.47
N GLU A 78 -2.18 1.66 -1.14
CA GLU A 78 -2.83 1.20 -2.36
C GLU A 78 -2.66 -0.29 -2.54
N TYR A 79 -3.56 -0.90 -3.29
CA TYR A 79 -3.33 -2.24 -3.78
C TYR A 79 -3.64 -2.32 -5.26
N LEU A 80 -2.89 -3.20 -5.93
CA LEU A 80 -3.05 -3.51 -7.34
C LEU A 80 -3.36 -4.99 -7.43
N ILE A 81 -4.44 -5.35 -8.08
CA ILE A 81 -4.85 -6.76 -8.16
C ILE A 81 -4.17 -7.45 -9.32
N ASP A 82 -3.61 -8.62 -9.05
CA ASP A 82 -3.12 -9.50 -10.09
C ASP A 82 -4.28 -10.41 -10.48
N PRO A 83 -4.89 -10.23 -11.64
CA PRO A 83 -6.07 -11.02 -12.01
C PRO A 83 -5.76 -12.51 -12.17
N ALA A 84 -4.52 -12.88 -12.43
CA ALA A 84 -4.16 -14.29 -12.59
C ALA A 84 -4.21 -15.04 -11.27
N THR A 85 -3.86 -14.40 -10.17
CA THR A 85 -3.81 -15.04 -8.86
C THR A 85 -4.89 -14.54 -7.91
N ASN A 86 -5.52 -13.44 -8.25
CA ASN A 86 -6.49 -12.74 -7.40
C ASN A 86 -5.86 -12.32 -6.07
N ILE A 87 -4.59 -11.96 -6.10
CA ILE A 87 -3.87 -11.46 -4.93
C ILE A 87 -3.53 -10.00 -5.19
N ALA A 88 -3.69 -9.17 -4.19
CA ALA A 88 -3.44 -7.73 -4.31
C ALA A 88 -2.06 -7.37 -3.80
N GLU A 89 -1.30 -6.66 -4.61
CA GLU A 89 -0.02 -6.12 -4.20
C GLU A 89 -0.27 -4.81 -3.46
N ILE A 90 0.26 -4.69 -2.25
CA ILE A 90 0.05 -3.49 -1.44
C ILE A 90 1.31 -2.66 -1.34
N ALA A 91 1.13 -1.37 -1.17
CA ALA A 91 2.23 -0.44 -0.92
C ALA A 91 1.72 0.72 -0.07
N PHE A 92 2.61 1.27 0.73
CA PHE A 92 2.31 2.40 1.60
C PHE A 92 3.36 3.47 1.46
N SER A 93 2.96 4.69 1.70
CA SER A 93 3.87 5.81 1.75
C SER A 93 3.35 6.77 2.83
N ILE A 94 4.16 7.05 3.83
CA ILE A 94 3.76 7.90 4.95
C ILE A 94 4.78 9.01 5.14
N SER A 95 4.31 10.24 5.26
CA SER A 95 5.17 11.39 5.49
C SER A 95 5.98 11.18 6.77
N LYS A 96 7.23 11.60 6.74
CA LYS A 96 8.16 11.33 7.81
C LYS A 96 7.66 11.78 9.18
N ASP A 97 7.03 12.95 9.24
CA ASP A 97 6.51 13.49 10.49
C ASP A 97 5.27 12.76 11.01
N TYR A 98 4.74 11.80 10.25
CA TYR A 98 3.60 10.99 10.66
C TYR A 98 3.95 9.51 10.76
N GLN A 99 5.20 9.15 10.59
CA GLN A 99 5.63 7.76 10.74
C GLN A 99 5.66 7.36 12.22
N LYS A 100 5.55 6.06 12.47
CA LYS A 100 5.60 5.49 13.82
C LYS A 100 4.47 5.94 14.74
N MET A 101 3.37 6.37 14.15
CA MET A 101 2.18 6.79 14.92
C MET A 101 0.98 5.88 14.69
N GLY A 102 1.20 4.74 14.04
CA GLY A 102 0.11 3.80 13.79
C GLY A 102 -0.64 4.02 12.50
N LEU A 103 -0.27 5.00 11.69
CA LEU A 103 -0.98 5.28 10.45
C LEU A 103 -0.84 4.14 9.44
N GLY A 104 0.35 3.54 9.34
CA GLY A 104 0.56 2.39 8.46
C GLY A 104 -0.34 1.23 8.81
N LYS A 105 -0.54 0.99 10.11
CA LYS A 105 -1.42 -0.08 10.57
C LYS A 105 -2.87 0.20 10.18
N ILE A 106 -3.30 1.44 10.29
CA ILE A 106 -4.65 1.84 9.89
C ILE A 106 -4.84 1.65 8.40
N LEU A 107 -3.87 2.08 7.59
CA LEU A 107 -3.96 1.94 6.15
C LEU A 107 -3.98 0.46 5.74
N LEU A 108 -3.10 -0.34 6.33
CA LEU A 108 -3.06 -1.77 6.01
C LEU A 108 -4.38 -2.45 6.37
N LYS A 109 -4.94 -2.13 7.53
CA LYS A 109 -6.19 -2.71 7.95
C LYS A 109 -7.32 -2.37 7.00
N LYS A 110 -7.36 -1.12 6.54
CA LYS A 110 -8.38 -0.71 5.59
C LYS A 110 -8.21 -1.38 4.23
N LEU A 111 -6.99 -1.52 3.76
CA LEU A 111 -6.73 -2.23 2.50
C LEU A 111 -7.12 -3.71 2.61
N ALA A 112 -6.77 -4.35 3.71
CA ALA A 112 -7.11 -5.76 3.92
C ALA A 112 -8.62 -5.96 3.99
N THR A 113 -9.33 -5.07 4.67
CA THR A 113 -10.78 -5.15 4.76
C THR A 113 -11.42 -4.98 3.39
N ALA A 114 -10.98 -3.98 2.63
CA ALA A 114 -11.49 -3.74 1.29
C ALA A 114 -11.21 -4.93 0.37
N ALA A 115 -10.02 -5.51 0.48
CA ALA A 115 -9.66 -6.66 -0.33
C ALA A 115 -10.57 -7.85 -0.06
N ARG A 116 -10.84 -8.11 1.22
CA ARG A 116 -11.75 -9.22 1.58
C ARG A 116 -13.17 -8.95 1.10
N GLU A 117 -13.63 -7.72 1.20
CA GLU A 117 -14.96 -7.35 0.74
C GLU A 117 -15.11 -7.48 -0.76
N ASN A 118 -14.02 -7.36 -1.49
CA ASN A 118 -14.02 -7.49 -2.95
C ASN A 118 -13.58 -8.88 -3.42
N ASP A 119 -13.65 -9.87 -2.52
CA ASP A 119 -13.33 -11.27 -2.86
C ASP A 119 -11.92 -11.48 -3.38
N ILE A 120 -10.99 -10.68 -2.94
CA ILE A 120 -9.58 -10.88 -3.24
C ILE A 120 -9.04 -11.96 -2.32
N SER A 121 -8.16 -12.80 -2.83
CA SER A 121 -7.70 -14.00 -2.10
C SER A 121 -6.61 -13.74 -1.07
N GLY A 122 -5.83 -12.69 -1.22
CA GLY A 122 -4.74 -12.41 -0.29
C GLY A 122 -4.01 -11.15 -0.65
N LEU A 123 -2.93 -10.89 0.10
CA LEU A 123 -2.10 -9.71 -0.08
C LEU A 123 -0.65 -10.11 -0.29
N ILE A 124 0.06 -9.32 -1.07
CA ILE A 124 1.48 -9.53 -1.30
C ILE A 124 2.18 -8.16 -1.26
N ALA A 125 3.37 -8.12 -0.73
CA ALA A 125 4.18 -6.90 -0.70
C ALA A 125 5.60 -7.23 -1.15
N PHE A 126 6.17 -6.36 -1.96
CA PHE A 126 7.55 -6.48 -2.40
C PHE A 126 8.33 -5.32 -1.79
N THR A 127 9.42 -5.62 -1.12
CA THR A 127 10.16 -4.58 -0.41
C THR A 127 11.64 -4.94 -0.30
N SER A 128 12.43 -3.95 0.10
CA SER A 128 13.81 -4.20 0.45
C SER A 128 13.88 -5.00 1.74
N PRO A 129 14.81 -5.96 1.87
CA PRO A 129 14.99 -6.69 3.14
C PRO A 129 15.30 -5.77 4.31
N ASN A 130 15.75 -4.55 4.04
CA ASN A 130 16.09 -3.60 5.09
C ASN A 130 14.90 -2.76 5.55
N ASN A 131 13.76 -2.90 4.90
CA ASN A 131 12.57 -2.12 5.26
C ASN A 131 11.85 -2.78 6.44
N GLN A 132 12.40 -2.55 7.63
CA GLN A 132 11.86 -3.16 8.84
C GLN A 132 10.43 -2.73 9.14
N GLY A 133 10.09 -1.51 8.78
CA GLY A 133 8.74 -1.00 9.01
C GLY A 133 7.69 -1.80 8.25
N MET A 134 7.92 -2.06 6.98
CA MET A 134 6.99 -2.85 6.17
C MET A 134 6.93 -4.30 6.65
N ILE A 135 8.08 -4.89 6.96
CA ILE A 135 8.14 -6.27 7.41
C ILE A 135 7.35 -6.45 8.69
N LYS A 136 7.58 -5.58 9.67
CA LYS A 136 6.91 -5.65 10.95
C LYS A 136 5.41 -5.44 10.78
N LEU A 137 5.04 -4.47 9.96
CA LEU A 137 3.64 -4.15 9.74
C LEU A 137 2.91 -5.32 9.09
N PHE A 138 3.47 -5.90 8.05
CA PHE A 138 2.84 -7.02 7.35
C PHE A 138 2.70 -8.24 8.26
N LYS A 139 3.71 -8.50 9.09
CA LYS A 139 3.69 -9.65 9.99
C LYS A 139 2.67 -9.52 11.13
N GLN A 140 2.10 -8.35 11.32
CA GLN A 140 1.05 -8.17 12.33
C GLN A 140 -0.32 -8.59 11.83
N LEU A 141 -0.46 -8.91 10.54
CA LEU A 141 -1.73 -9.39 10.02
C LEU A 141 -2.09 -10.73 10.64
N PRO A 142 -3.40 -11.01 10.85
CA PRO A 142 -3.83 -12.25 11.50
C PRO A 142 -3.85 -13.45 10.56
N TYR A 143 -2.85 -13.57 9.71
CA TYR A 143 -2.75 -14.64 8.73
C TYR A 143 -1.34 -15.21 8.73
N LYS A 144 -1.18 -16.39 8.17
CA LYS A 144 0.14 -16.98 8.01
C LYS A 144 0.89 -16.18 6.96
N ILE A 145 2.10 -15.75 7.30
CA ILE A 145 2.91 -14.94 6.41
C ILE A 145 4.00 -15.80 5.80
N ASN A 146 4.02 -15.85 4.48
CA ASN A 146 5.09 -16.52 3.75
C ASN A 146 6.07 -15.48 3.26
N THR A 147 7.36 -15.76 3.41
CA THR A 147 8.40 -14.84 2.98
C THR A 147 9.31 -15.52 1.97
N PHE A 148 9.67 -14.79 0.94
CA PHE A 148 10.56 -15.27 -0.12
C PHE A 148 11.64 -14.24 -0.36
N PHE A 149 12.88 -14.73 -0.49
CA PHE A 149 13.99 -13.86 -0.73
C PHE A 149 14.46 -14.07 -2.15
N ASP A 150 14.67 -13.02 -2.89
CA ASP A 150 15.17 -13.12 -4.24
C ASP A 150 16.17 -11.99 -4.44
N GLY A 151 17.43 -12.29 -4.21
CA GLY A 151 18.49 -11.31 -4.34
C GLY A 151 18.31 -10.17 -3.33
N ASP A 152 18.03 -8.99 -3.83
CA ASP A 152 17.87 -7.81 -2.98
C ASP A 152 16.40 -7.48 -2.74
N MET A 153 15.49 -8.39 -3.09
CA MET A 153 14.07 -8.17 -2.89
C MET A 153 13.48 -9.20 -1.93
N LEU A 154 12.65 -8.74 -1.01
CA LEU A 154 11.91 -9.60 -0.10
C LEU A 154 10.44 -9.54 -0.47
N THR A 155 9.81 -10.70 -0.57
CA THR A 155 8.38 -10.81 -0.82
C THR A 155 7.68 -11.31 0.42
N LEU A 156 6.61 -10.62 0.82
CA LEU A 156 5.76 -11.01 1.96
C LEU A 156 4.38 -11.30 1.40
N GLN A 157 3.80 -12.43 1.75
CA GLN A 157 2.51 -12.84 1.21
C GLN A 157 1.65 -13.51 2.26
N CYS A 158 0.35 -13.27 2.21
CA CYS A 158 -0.61 -13.99 3.02
C CYS A 158 -1.85 -14.30 2.19
N LYS A 159 -2.60 -15.31 2.60
CA LYS A 159 -3.89 -15.63 2.03
C LYS A 159 -4.94 -15.53 3.12
N PHE A 160 -6.08 -14.96 2.77
CA PHE A 160 -7.13 -14.71 3.78
C PHE A 160 -7.76 -16.00 4.31
N ASN A 161 -7.62 -17.09 3.59
CA ASN A 161 -8.15 -18.38 4.07
C ASN A 161 -7.14 -19.17 4.90
N GLU A 162 -6.02 -18.56 5.28
CA GLU A 162 -5.00 -19.20 6.10
C GLU A 162 -4.73 -18.35 7.34
N PRO A 163 -5.66 -18.30 8.29
CA PRO A 163 -5.45 -17.53 9.51
C PRO A 163 -4.40 -18.17 10.41
N VAL A 164 -3.82 -17.34 11.24
CA VAL A 164 -2.82 -17.82 12.20
C VAL A 164 -3.46 -18.75 13.22
#